data_2b237cd4925ccfde66d3b540b8d11e2b
#
_entry.id   2b237cd4925ccfde66d3b540b8d11e2b
#
_cell.length_a   1.000
_cell.length_b   1.000
_cell.length_c   1.000
_cell.angle_alpha   90.00
_cell.angle_beta   90.00
_cell.angle_gamma   90.00
#
_symmetry.space_group_name_H-M   'P 1'
#
loop_
_entity.id
_entity.type
_entity.pdbx_description
1 polymer ?
#
loop_
_entity_poly.entity_id
_entity_poly.type
_entity_poly.pdbx_seq_one_letter_code
_entity_poly.pdbx_strand_id
1 'polypeptide(L)'
;PVGTMKRILISHVNVFNADSRYSSIISGIPGALIENVTLSDIHIYHQGGYTEADGLLTPPEQEKVYPEPWMFGTIPAKGFYIRHARNITLDNVNYHYEKADGRPLFVTDDASDIRYRNITVDGKEFNTAN
;
A
#
# COMPACT_ATOMS: atom_id res chain seq x y z
N PRO A 1 21.32 16.58 -1.02
CA PRO A 1 20.49 16.10 -2.14
C PRO A 1 19.67 14.88 -1.75
N VAL A 2 18.48 14.78 -2.32
CA VAL A 2 17.60 13.66 -2.08
C VAL A 2 17.98 12.53 -3.03
N GLY A 3 18.06 11.31 -2.51
CA GLY A 3 18.31 10.14 -3.34
C GLY A 3 17.12 9.80 -4.23
N THR A 4 17.32 8.86 -5.12
CA THR A 4 16.27 8.35 -5.99
C THR A 4 16.06 6.85 -5.75
N MET A 5 14.81 6.41 -5.93
CA MET A 5 14.47 5.00 -5.85
C MET A 5 13.63 4.63 -7.07
N LYS A 6 14.12 3.75 -7.92
CA LYS A 6 13.41 3.32 -9.11
C LYS A 6 13.95 2.00 -9.66
N ARG A 7 13.12 1.36 -10.48
CA ARG A 7 13.38 0.05 -11.08
C ARG A 7 13.57 -1.05 -10.03
N ILE A 8 12.55 -1.20 -9.20
CA ILE A 8 12.54 -2.19 -8.11
C ILE A 8 11.56 -3.29 -8.46
N LEU A 9 11.99 -4.53 -8.27
CA LEU A 9 11.13 -5.71 -8.39
C LEU A 9 11.14 -6.46 -7.05
N ILE A 10 9.96 -6.64 -6.47
CA ILE A 10 9.78 -7.45 -5.26
C ILE A 10 8.78 -8.54 -5.59
N SER A 11 9.12 -9.80 -5.32
CA SER A 11 8.25 -10.92 -5.65
C SER A 11 8.37 -12.06 -4.64
N HIS A 12 7.35 -12.92 -4.63
CA HIS A 12 7.29 -14.13 -3.79
C HIS A 12 7.41 -13.82 -2.30
N VAL A 13 6.53 -12.94 -1.81
CA VAL A 13 6.52 -12.54 -0.41
C VAL A 13 5.25 -13.06 0.27
N ASN A 14 5.42 -13.68 1.44
CA ASN A 14 4.32 -14.09 2.29
C ASN A 14 4.44 -13.36 3.63
N VAL A 15 3.37 -12.70 4.04
CA VAL A 15 3.30 -11.99 5.31
C VAL A 15 2.16 -12.56 6.13
N PHE A 16 2.43 -12.95 7.36
CA PHE A 16 1.43 -13.52 8.26
C PHE A 16 1.23 -12.61 9.47
N ASN A 17 -0.01 -12.53 9.91
CA ASN A 17 -0.39 -11.77 11.11
C ASN A 17 0.04 -10.30 11.05
N ALA A 18 -0.12 -9.69 9.88
CA ALA A 18 0.26 -8.29 9.69
C ALA A 18 -0.64 -7.36 10.51
N ASP A 19 -0.02 -6.39 11.17
CA ASP A 19 -0.76 -5.35 11.89
C ASP A 19 -1.39 -4.40 10.88
N SER A 20 -2.70 -4.45 10.79
CA SER A 20 -3.44 -3.67 9.81
C SER A 20 -3.41 -2.16 10.04
N ARG A 21 -3.00 -1.73 11.24
CA ARG A 21 -2.86 -0.30 11.52
C ARG A 21 -1.87 0.34 10.54
N TYR A 22 -0.77 -0.33 10.30
CA TYR A 22 0.31 0.21 9.46
C TYR A 22 0.22 -0.23 8.01
N SER A 23 -0.49 -1.30 7.73
CA SER A 23 -0.73 -1.78 6.38
C SER A 23 0.55 -1.84 5.53
N SER A 24 0.45 -1.56 4.23
CA SER A 24 1.62 -1.51 3.33
C SER A 24 1.70 -0.13 2.68
N ILE A 25 2.91 0.39 2.59
CA ILE A 25 3.14 1.77 2.16
C ILE A 25 4.21 1.78 1.06
N ILE A 26 3.91 2.50 -0.02
CA ILE A 26 4.90 2.92 -1.00
C ILE A 26 4.86 4.44 -1.00
N SER A 27 5.86 5.09 -0.45
CA SER A 27 5.83 6.55 -0.32
C SER A 27 7.17 7.18 -0.64
N GLY A 28 7.18 8.01 -1.68
CA GLY A 28 8.24 8.98 -1.89
C GLY A 28 8.03 10.20 -0.99
N ILE A 29 8.67 11.30 -1.34
CA ILE A 29 8.46 12.60 -0.69
C ILE A 29 8.10 13.63 -1.76
N PRO A 30 7.52 14.78 -1.38
CA PRO A 30 7.21 15.81 -2.36
C PRO A 30 8.44 16.17 -3.21
N GLY A 31 8.28 16.13 -4.53
CA GLY A 31 9.34 16.45 -5.47
C GLY A 31 10.35 15.33 -5.73
N ALA A 32 10.25 14.19 -5.05
CA ALA A 32 11.14 13.05 -5.27
C ALA A 32 10.33 11.75 -5.28
N LEU A 33 9.81 11.42 -6.44
CA LEU A 33 8.91 10.27 -6.61
C LEU A 33 9.67 8.94 -6.57
N ILE A 34 9.01 7.93 -6.02
CA ILE A 34 9.41 6.54 -6.24
C ILE A 34 8.87 6.13 -7.62
N GLU A 35 9.70 5.53 -8.45
CA GLU A 35 9.33 5.21 -9.83
C GLU A 35 9.66 3.78 -10.22
N ASN A 36 8.82 3.20 -11.10
CA ASN A 36 9.09 1.93 -11.77
C ASN A 36 9.27 0.79 -10.77
N VAL A 37 8.24 0.56 -9.95
CA VAL A 37 8.23 -0.53 -8.97
C VAL A 37 7.21 -1.57 -9.38
N THR A 38 7.61 -2.83 -9.33
CA THR A 38 6.71 -3.97 -9.55
C THR A 38 6.72 -4.84 -8.31
N LEU A 39 5.54 -5.09 -7.75
CA LEU A 39 5.32 -6.07 -6.69
C LEU A 39 4.49 -7.19 -7.29
N SER A 40 4.98 -8.43 -7.22
CA SER A 40 4.27 -9.56 -7.77
C SER A 40 4.31 -10.76 -6.85
N ASP A 41 3.23 -11.55 -6.90
CA ASP A 41 3.13 -12.78 -6.13
C ASP A 41 3.31 -12.52 -4.63
N ILE A 42 2.43 -11.69 -4.09
CA ILE A 42 2.46 -11.25 -2.70
C ILE A 42 1.21 -11.80 -1.99
N HIS A 43 1.40 -12.44 -0.85
CA HIS A 43 0.31 -12.95 -0.02
C HIS A 43 0.40 -12.30 1.35
N ILE A 44 -0.66 -11.63 1.77
CA ILE A 44 -0.66 -10.90 3.03
C ILE A 44 -1.88 -11.30 3.86
N TYR A 45 -1.63 -11.75 5.08
CA TYR A 45 -2.63 -12.09 6.07
C TYR A 45 -2.66 -10.99 7.12
N HIS A 46 -3.73 -10.19 7.09
CA HIS A 46 -3.93 -9.04 7.97
C HIS A 46 -4.87 -9.36 9.11
N GLN A 47 -4.67 -8.69 10.22
CA GLN A 47 -5.62 -8.75 11.34
C GLN A 47 -6.96 -8.07 11.00
N GLY A 48 -6.93 -6.97 10.25
CA GLY A 48 -8.12 -6.21 9.92
C GLY A 48 -8.69 -5.41 11.09
N GLY A 49 -9.93 -4.97 10.97
CA GLY A 49 -10.69 -4.41 12.10
C GLY A 49 -10.81 -2.89 12.13
N TYR A 50 -10.30 -2.18 11.15
CA TYR A 50 -10.44 -0.72 11.09
C TYR A 50 -11.72 -0.32 10.36
N THR A 51 -12.15 0.93 10.53
CA THR A 51 -13.44 1.40 10.05
C THR A 51 -13.32 2.14 8.72
N GLU A 52 -14.46 2.35 8.07
CA GLU A 52 -14.53 3.16 6.86
C GLU A 52 -14.00 4.58 7.12
N ALA A 53 -14.27 5.14 8.31
CA ALA A 53 -13.79 6.47 8.67
C ALA A 53 -12.26 6.55 8.69
N ASP A 54 -11.57 5.47 9.06
CA ASP A 54 -10.11 5.45 9.03
C ASP A 54 -9.57 5.60 7.62
N GLY A 55 -10.34 5.25 6.60
CA GLY A 55 -9.97 5.44 5.20
C GLY A 55 -9.89 6.90 4.76
N LEU A 56 -10.39 7.82 5.56
CA LEU A 56 -10.36 9.26 5.25
C LEU A 56 -9.16 9.98 5.87
N LEU A 57 -8.31 9.26 6.60
CA LEU A 57 -7.13 9.84 7.24
C LEU A 57 -6.08 10.22 6.19
N THR A 58 -5.35 11.30 6.47
CA THR A 58 -4.23 11.73 5.64
C THR A 58 -2.94 11.61 6.46
N PRO A 59 -2.07 10.65 6.13
CA PRO A 59 -0.81 10.52 6.85
C PRO A 59 0.08 11.75 6.68
N PRO A 60 0.82 12.17 7.72
CA PRO A 60 1.77 13.27 7.61
C PRO A 60 2.93 12.90 6.66
N GLU A 61 3.59 13.89 6.10
CA GLU A 61 4.70 13.64 5.16
C GLU A 61 5.93 13.04 5.83
N GLN A 62 6.33 13.57 6.97
CA GLN A 62 7.45 13.06 7.78
C GLN A 62 8.76 12.90 6.98
N GLU A 63 8.99 13.74 6.00
CA GLU A 63 10.10 13.61 5.04
C GLU A 63 11.47 13.78 5.68
N LYS A 64 11.55 14.37 6.87
CA LYS A 64 12.79 14.61 7.60
C LYS A 64 12.97 13.68 8.79
N VAL A 65 12.10 12.70 8.94
CA VAL A 65 12.10 11.77 10.06
C VAL A 65 12.64 10.42 9.60
N TYR A 66 13.38 9.74 10.48
CA TYR A 66 13.84 8.39 10.19
C TYR A 66 12.66 7.45 9.95
N PRO A 67 12.67 6.63 8.89
CA PRO A 67 11.52 5.78 8.56
C PRO A 67 11.24 4.74 9.66
N GLU A 68 10.05 4.84 10.23
CA GLU A 68 9.54 3.90 11.23
C GLU A 68 8.09 3.58 10.89
N PRO A 69 7.59 2.37 11.16
CA PRO A 69 6.23 1.99 10.78
C PRO A 69 5.16 2.93 11.34
N TRP A 70 5.35 3.43 12.55
CA TRP A 70 4.37 4.28 13.21
C TRP A 70 4.42 5.76 12.82
N MET A 71 5.40 6.18 12.01
CA MET A 71 5.57 7.61 11.70
C MET A 71 4.39 8.24 10.98
N PHE A 72 3.64 7.45 10.23
CA PHE A 72 2.47 7.93 9.48
C PHE A 72 1.16 7.74 10.23
N GLY A 73 1.17 7.19 11.42
CA GLY A 73 -0.05 6.87 12.17
C GLY A 73 -0.84 5.73 11.53
N THR A 74 -2.14 5.72 11.75
CA THR A 74 -3.02 4.74 11.12
C THR A 74 -3.11 5.01 9.62
N ILE A 75 -2.85 4.00 8.80
CA ILE A 75 -2.85 4.13 7.35
C ILE A 75 -4.29 4.05 6.82
N PRO A 76 -4.68 4.92 5.86
CA PRO A 76 -6.06 4.96 5.36
C PRO A 76 -6.44 3.83 4.40
N ALA A 77 -5.52 2.95 4.05
CA ALA A 77 -5.78 1.83 3.15
C ALA A 77 -5.54 0.51 3.87
N LYS A 78 -6.39 -0.48 3.63
CA LYS A 78 -6.17 -1.80 4.22
C LYS A 78 -5.20 -2.66 3.40
N GLY A 79 -4.93 -2.30 2.14
CA GLY A 79 -3.93 -2.94 1.29
C GLY A 79 -2.68 -2.11 1.18
N PHE A 80 -2.63 -1.23 0.18
CA PHE A 80 -1.49 -0.35 -0.05
C PHE A 80 -1.88 1.12 -0.05
N TYR A 81 -1.11 1.93 0.65
CA TYR A 81 -1.13 3.37 0.54
C TYR A 81 0.06 3.80 -0.31
N ILE A 82 -0.21 4.47 -1.44
CA ILE A 82 0.80 4.82 -2.43
C ILE A 82 0.82 6.33 -2.61
N ARG A 83 1.94 6.96 -2.27
CA ARG A 83 2.06 8.41 -2.32
C ARG A 83 3.41 8.83 -2.90
N HIS A 84 3.39 9.90 -3.70
CA HIS A 84 4.59 10.42 -4.37
C HIS A 84 5.29 9.31 -5.15
N ALA A 85 4.55 8.69 -6.07
CA ALA A 85 5.01 7.54 -6.82
C ALA A 85 4.48 7.55 -8.25
N ARG A 86 5.19 6.88 -9.15
CA ARG A 86 4.80 6.78 -10.54
C ARG A 86 5.21 5.44 -11.13
N ASN A 87 4.35 4.88 -12.00
CA ASN A 87 4.59 3.62 -12.68
C ASN A 87 4.81 2.48 -11.69
N ILE A 88 3.77 2.20 -10.93
CA ILE A 88 3.76 1.14 -9.93
C ILE A 88 2.81 0.04 -10.40
N THR A 89 3.26 -1.19 -10.38
CA THR A 89 2.45 -2.36 -10.73
C THR A 89 2.35 -3.31 -9.55
N LEU A 90 1.12 -3.65 -9.17
CA LEU A 90 0.82 -4.69 -8.20
C LEU A 90 0.16 -5.82 -8.96
N ASP A 91 0.80 -6.99 -9.03
CA ASP A 91 0.33 -8.13 -9.80
C ASP A 91 0.33 -9.39 -8.95
N ASN A 92 -0.80 -10.08 -8.94
CA ASN A 92 -0.99 -11.29 -8.14
C ASN A 92 -0.75 -11.02 -6.66
N VAL A 93 -1.54 -10.11 -6.11
CA VAL A 93 -1.49 -9.78 -4.69
C VAL A 93 -2.78 -10.28 -4.03
N ASN A 94 -2.62 -11.12 -3.01
CA ASN A 94 -3.72 -11.79 -2.35
C ASN A 94 -3.76 -11.37 -0.89
N TYR A 95 -4.90 -10.81 -0.48
CA TYR A 95 -5.13 -10.33 0.88
C TYR A 95 -6.11 -11.25 1.59
N HIS A 96 -5.83 -11.51 2.85
CA HIS A 96 -6.72 -12.22 3.76
C HIS A 96 -6.85 -11.41 5.04
N TYR A 97 -8.09 -11.17 5.47
CA TYR A 97 -8.37 -10.38 6.66
C TYR A 97 -9.04 -11.23 7.71
N GLU A 98 -8.48 -11.26 8.91
CA GLU A 98 -9.05 -12.01 10.03
C GLU A 98 -10.37 -11.38 10.49
N LYS A 99 -10.43 -10.05 10.50
CA LYS A 99 -11.63 -9.29 10.84
C LYS A 99 -12.00 -8.37 9.68
N ALA A 100 -13.29 -8.07 9.53
CA ALA A 100 -13.74 -7.12 8.54
C ALA A 100 -13.04 -5.77 8.72
N ASP A 101 -12.64 -5.15 7.61
CA ASP A 101 -11.95 -3.87 7.61
C ASP A 101 -12.62 -2.96 6.59
N GLY A 102 -13.14 -1.82 7.04
CA GLY A 102 -13.93 -0.92 6.21
C GLY A 102 -13.14 0.06 5.37
N ARG A 103 -11.81 0.08 5.51
CA ARG A 103 -10.97 0.99 4.70
C ARG A 103 -10.93 0.52 3.25
N PRO A 104 -10.74 1.43 2.27
CA PRO A 104 -10.48 1.02 0.89
C PRO A 104 -9.20 0.18 0.81
N LEU A 105 -9.16 -0.71 -0.19
CA LEU A 105 -7.99 -1.58 -0.37
C LEU A 105 -6.77 -0.76 -0.78
N PHE A 106 -6.95 0.17 -1.69
CA PHE A 106 -5.86 1.03 -2.20
C PHE A 106 -6.23 2.48 -2.07
N VAL A 107 -5.29 3.29 -1.59
CA VAL A 107 -5.43 4.75 -1.54
C VAL A 107 -4.16 5.35 -2.15
N THR A 108 -4.34 6.29 -3.06
CA THR A 108 -3.23 6.95 -3.73
C THR A 108 -3.30 8.46 -3.50
N ASP A 109 -2.12 9.09 -3.42
CA ASP A 109 -1.99 10.53 -3.26
C ASP A 109 -0.71 10.98 -3.99
N ASP A 110 -0.84 11.91 -4.95
CA ASP A 110 0.27 12.32 -5.81
C ASP A 110 0.94 11.08 -6.43
N ALA A 111 0.12 10.26 -7.09
CA ALA A 111 0.59 9.04 -7.72
C ALA A 111 -0.06 8.88 -9.09
N SER A 112 0.69 8.36 -10.05
CA SER A 112 0.23 8.17 -11.42
C SER A 112 0.75 6.85 -11.99
N ASP A 113 0.06 6.35 -13.02
CA ASP A 113 0.39 5.07 -13.67
C ASP A 113 0.46 3.93 -12.66
N ILE A 114 -0.57 3.80 -11.86
CA ILE A 114 -0.69 2.70 -10.91
C ILE A 114 -1.55 1.61 -11.53
N ARG A 115 -1.02 0.40 -11.61
CA ARG A 115 -1.72 -0.75 -12.19
C ARG A 115 -1.92 -1.84 -11.16
N TYR A 116 -3.14 -2.37 -11.11
CA TYR A 116 -3.52 -3.46 -10.23
C TYR A 116 -3.99 -4.63 -11.09
N ARG A 117 -3.34 -5.78 -10.98
CA ARG A 117 -3.67 -6.99 -11.74
C ARG A 117 -3.78 -8.18 -10.83
N ASN A 118 -4.79 -9.01 -11.04
CA ASN A 118 -4.96 -10.26 -10.30
C ASN A 118 -4.90 -10.04 -8.79
N ILE A 119 -5.72 -9.12 -8.32
CA ILE A 119 -5.82 -8.80 -6.90
C ILE A 119 -7.01 -9.56 -6.32
N THR A 120 -6.80 -10.26 -5.21
CA THR A 120 -7.89 -10.95 -4.49
C THR A 120 -7.96 -10.52 -3.05
N VAL A 121 -9.15 -10.51 -2.49
CA VAL A 121 -9.42 -10.26 -1.08
C VAL A 121 -10.29 -11.41 -0.58
N ASP A 122 -9.75 -12.20 0.35
CA ASP A 122 -10.43 -13.39 0.90
C ASP A 122 -10.95 -14.31 -0.20
N GLY A 123 -10.11 -14.52 -1.22
CA GLY A 123 -10.41 -15.40 -2.35
C GLY A 123 -11.28 -14.81 -3.45
N LYS A 124 -11.74 -13.58 -3.28
CA LYS A 124 -12.60 -12.91 -4.28
C LYS A 124 -11.80 -11.91 -5.08
N GLU A 125 -12.01 -11.93 -6.39
CA GLU A 125 -11.34 -10.98 -7.28
C GLU A 125 -11.75 -9.55 -6.94
N PHE A 126 -10.75 -8.68 -6.80
CA PHE A 126 -10.94 -7.25 -6.61
C PHE A 126 -10.92 -6.57 -7.97
N ASN A 127 -12.02 -5.88 -8.32
CA ASN A 127 -12.15 -5.22 -9.61
C ASN A 127 -11.83 -3.74 -9.47
N THR A 128 -10.77 -3.31 -10.16
CA THR A 128 -10.34 -1.90 -10.20
C THR A 128 -10.78 -1.17 -11.46
N ALA A 129 -11.54 -1.82 -12.31
CA ALA A 129 -11.87 -1.32 -13.65
C ALA A 129 -13.00 -0.29 -13.62
N ASN A 130 -12.77 0.84 -13.02
CA ASN A 130 -13.76 1.93 -13.06
C ASN A 130 -13.10 3.24 -13.39
#